data_4486c5bce3fb6f0e580a8092ada8e18f
#
_entry.id   4486c5bce3fb6f0e580a8092ada8e18f
#
_cell.length_a   1.000
_cell.length_b   1.000
_cell.length_c   1.000
_cell.angle_alpha   90.00
_cell.angle_beta   90.00
_cell.angle_gamma   90.00
#
_symmetry.space_group_name_H-M   'P 1'
#
loop_
_entity.id
_entity.type
_entity.pdbx_description
1 polymer ?
#
loop_
_entity_poly.entity_id
_entity_poly.type
_entity_poly.pdbx_seq_one_letter_code
_entity_poly.pdbx_strand_id
1 'polypeptide(L)'
;MKRLMALLLLLCIALTGVALAEDELYEEVDDSEFNEDEVIHVVGAVYPDKVLSDFDSNSPALYTARMTAYTSGYVDRDIESTRVFRVGDTSARGEVLYVDPTWVIMRYQGNLAYVKRHRIFSVTPVDSSTTPPYGTQKHAYVAKTAATCYVRKSMSDQDESWVVLNPGTTISIWCMYDGWAVVNYMRSYGYINLDQLTDLTPVSPTDNPLREDTPIAAYTSYYTMVDTEKNHNRIHNIARGGELISGVYQPGDVFDGNKIMGPYNKGKGYLLAGALSDGTTTTSYGGGTCQ
;
A
#
# COMPACT_ATOMS: atom_id res chain seq x y z
N MET A 1 4.65 56.93 -14.72
CA MET A 1 5.38 55.84 -15.43
C MET A 1 6.26 55.00 -14.50
N LYS A 2 7.16 55.56 -13.67
CA LYS A 2 8.05 54.73 -12.80
C LYS A 2 7.32 53.83 -11.76
N ARG A 3 6.17 54.29 -11.22
CA ARG A 3 5.38 53.48 -10.26
C ARG A 3 4.58 52.34 -10.92
N LEU A 4 4.19 52.51 -12.19
CA LEU A 4 3.49 51.47 -12.94
C LEU A 4 4.44 50.31 -13.38
N MET A 5 5.69 50.67 -13.72
CA MET A 5 6.72 49.68 -14.02
C MET A 5 7.13 48.84 -12.80
N ALA A 6 7.18 49.46 -11.59
CA ALA A 6 7.48 48.71 -10.36
C ALA A 6 6.37 47.73 -9.97
N LEU A 7 5.10 48.12 -10.24
CA LEU A 7 3.96 47.21 -10.01
C LEU A 7 3.91 46.03 -11.00
N LEU A 8 4.28 46.26 -12.25
CA LEU A 8 4.37 45.20 -13.25
C LEU A 8 5.52 44.24 -12.97
N LEU A 9 6.66 44.76 -12.49
CA LEU A 9 7.81 43.91 -12.11
C LEU A 9 7.48 43.05 -10.87
N LEU A 10 6.77 43.59 -9.88
CA LEU A 10 6.30 42.84 -8.71
C LEU A 10 5.25 41.81 -9.07
N LEU A 11 4.39 42.08 -10.05
CA LEU A 11 3.40 41.11 -10.54
C LEU A 11 4.06 39.95 -11.34
N CYS A 12 5.10 40.27 -12.11
CA CYS A 12 5.87 39.22 -12.83
C CYS A 12 6.66 38.34 -11.85
N ILE A 13 7.21 38.89 -10.76
CA ILE A 13 7.93 38.11 -9.74
C ILE A 13 6.92 37.25 -8.95
N ALA A 14 5.71 37.71 -8.68
CA ALA A 14 4.68 36.93 -8.03
C ALA A 14 4.16 35.77 -8.91
N LEU A 15 4.07 36.00 -10.23
CA LEU A 15 3.66 34.94 -11.19
C LEU A 15 4.76 33.92 -11.44
N THR A 16 6.03 34.33 -11.40
CA THR A 16 7.14 33.37 -11.52
C THR A 16 7.38 32.59 -10.22
N GLY A 17 7.10 33.20 -9.06
CA GLY A 17 7.18 32.51 -7.77
C GLY A 17 6.11 31.44 -7.58
N VAL A 18 4.92 31.62 -8.15
CA VAL A 18 3.86 30.59 -8.10
C VAL A 18 4.17 29.42 -9.05
N ALA A 19 4.81 29.66 -10.19
CA ALA A 19 5.21 28.59 -11.10
C ALA A 19 6.41 27.77 -10.57
N LEU A 20 7.27 28.36 -9.72
CA LEU A 20 8.37 27.63 -9.07
C LEU A 20 7.91 26.87 -7.82
N ALA A 21 6.81 27.30 -7.18
CA ALA A 21 6.27 26.60 -6.01
C ALA A 21 5.45 25.34 -6.38
N GLU A 22 4.95 25.23 -7.62
CA GLU A 22 4.29 24.01 -8.09
C GLU A 22 5.29 22.91 -8.51
N ASP A 23 6.52 23.27 -8.90
CA ASP A 23 7.57 22.30 -9.20
C ASP A 23 8.28 21.77 -7.94
N GLU A 24 8.26 22.49 -6.82
CA GLU A 24 8.85 22.03 -5.55
C GLU A 24 7.93 21.10 -4.73
N LEU A 25 6.67 20.95 -5.11
CA LEU A 25 5.70 20.08 -4.41
C LEU A 25 5.76 18.61 -4.86
N TYR A 26 6.55 18.31 -5.84
CA TYR A 26 6.83 16.94 -6.28
C TYR A 26 8.32 16.66 -6.14
N GLU A 27 8.81 16.62 -4.89
CA GLU A 27 10.09 15.95 -4.63
C GLU A 27 10.01 14.58 -5.31
N GLU A 28 10.90 14.35 -6.27
CA GLU A 28 11.21 13.01 -6.74
C GLU A 28 11.43 12.20 -5.47
N VAL A 29 10.55 11.25 -5.19
CA VAL A 29 10.82 10.29 -4.11
C VAL A 29 12.12 9.64 -4.51
N ASP A 30 13.16 10.03 -3.83
CA ASP A 30 14.51 9.55 -4.08
C ASP A 30 14.51 8.05 -3.84
N ASP A 31 14.68 7.28 -4.92
CA ASP A 31 14.74 5.81 -4.83
C ASP A 31 15.92 5.35 -3.93
N SER A 32 16.86 6.27 -3.57
CA SER A 32 17.95 6.01 -2.64
C SER A 32 17.53 5.99 -1.17
N GLU A 33 16.36 6.53 -0.79
CA GLU A 33 15.81 6.39 0.56
C GLU A 33 15.21 5.00 0.83
N PHE A 34 14.94 4.21 -0.21
CA PHE A 34 14.66 2.80 -0.05
C PHE A 34 15.99 2.07 0.09
N ASN A 35 16.36 1.79 1.32
CA ASN A 35 17.52 0.97 1.64
C ASN A 35 17.31 -0.40 0.98
N GLU A 36 18.08 -0.72 -0.06
CA GLU A 36 17.96 -2.01 -0.77
C GLU A 36 18.24 -3.19 0.16
N ASP A 37 18.93 -2.95 1.27
CA ASP A 37 19.18 -3.93 2.34
C ASP A 37 17.92 -4.21 3.19
N GLU A 38 16.89 -3.35 3.14
CA GLU A 38 15.57 -3.59 3.74
C GLU A 38 14.59 -4.26 2.78
N VAL A 39 14.96 -4.50 1.54
CA VAL A 39 14.21 -5.40 0.67
C VAL A 39 14.35 -6.80 1.26
N ILE A 40 13.39 -7.15 2.08
CA ILE A 40 13.28 -8.45 2.69
C ILE A 40 13.44 -9.47 1.58
N HIS A 41 14.54 -10.18 1.62
CA HIS A 41 14.69 -11.39 0.87
C HIS A 41 13.48 -12.26 1.19
N VAL A 42 12.55 -12.37 0.26
CA VAL A 42 11.59 -13.47 0.26
C VAL A 42 12.44 -14.70 0.01
N VAL A 43 13.06 -15.16 1.08
CA VAL A 43 13.85 -16.36 1.04
C VAL A 43 12.88 -17.42 0.54
N GLY A 44 13.12 -17.94 -0.65
CA GLY A 44 12.59 -19.15 -1.20
C GLY A 44 11.52 -19.11 -2.26
N ALA A 45 11.01 -18.01 -2.71
CA ALA A 45 10.56 -18.00 -4.08
C ALA A 45 11.84 -18.06 -4.93
N VAL A 46 12.25 -19.25 -5.35
CA VAL A 46 13.29 -19.39 -6.38
C VAL A 46 12.66 -18.84 -7.65
N TYR A 47 12.77 -17.52 -7.82
CA TYR A 47 12.49 -16.91 -9.09
C TYR A 47 13.62 -17.37 -10.02
N PRO A 48 13.35 -18.11 -11.09
CA PRO A 48 14.39 -18.42 -12.07
C PRO A 48 14.96 -17.07 -12.52
N ASP A 49 16.28 -16.93 -12.52
CA ASP A 49 16.92 -15.68 -12.92
C ASP A 49 16.61 -15.42 -14.39
N LYS A 50 15.66 -14.50 -14.61
CA LYS A 50 15.19 -14.08 -15.92
C LYS A 50 15.72 -12.68 -16.21
N VAL A 51 16.18 -12.50 -17.44
CA VAL A 51 16.66 -11.21 -17.94
C VAL A 51 15.75 -10.67 -19.04
N LEU A 52 15.89 -9.38 -19.35
CA LEU A 52 15.02 -8.69 -20.29
C LEU A 52 15.00 -9.38 -21.67
N SER A 53 16.13 -9.92 -22.11
CA SER A 53 16.26 -10.65 -23.40
C SER A 53 15.53 -12.00 -23.46
N ASP A 54 15.06 -12.52 -22.33
CA ASP A 54 14.23 -13.74 -22.30
C ASP A 54 12.78 -13.46 -22.73
N PHE A 55 12.43 -12.21 -22.93
CA PHE A 55 11.07 -11.75 -23.25
C PHE A 55 11.03 -10.95 -24.54
N ASP A 56 9.90 -11.04 -25.21
CA ASP A 56 9.58 -10.29 -26.44
C ASP A 56 8.18 -9.68 -26.38
N SER A 57 7.75 -9.05 -27.46
CA SER A 57 6.42 -8.44 -27.58
C SER A 57 5.27 -9.44 -27.46
N ASN A 58 5.51 -10.73 -27.67
CA ASN A 58 4.51 -11.80 -27.67
C ASN A 58 4.54 -12.63 -26.38
N SER A 59 5.52 -12.40 -25.51
CA SER A 59 5.64 -13.10 -24.23
C SER A 59 4.37 -12.90 -23.39
N PRO A 60 3.78 -13.96 -22.83
CA PRO A 60 2.54 -13.87 -22.08
C PRO A 60 2.75 -13.08 -20.80
N ALA A 61 1.82 -12.20 -20.49
CA ALA A 61 1.78 -11.48 -19.21
C ALA A 61 1.28 -12.39 -18.10
N LEU A 62 1.92 -12.30 -16.95
CA LEU A 62 1.49 -12.97 -15.71
C LEU A 62 0.43 -12.12 -14.99
N TYR A 63 0.66 -10.80 -15.00
CA TYR A 63 -0.16 -9.83 -14.29
C TYR A 63 -0.35 -8.56 -15.11
N THR A 64 -1.38 -7.78 -14.79
CA THR A 64 -1.44 -6.36 -15.10
C THR A 64 -1.24 -5.56 -13.82
N ALA A 65 -0.60 -4.39 -13.91
CA ALA A 65 -0.37 -3.53 -12.76
C ALA A 65 -0.48 -2.05 -13.14
N ARG A 66 -0.86 -1.21 -12.19
CA ARG A 66 -0.76 0.24 -12.31
C ARG A 66 0.62 0.68 -11.82
N MET A 67 1.10 1.78 -12.35
CA MET A 67 2.36 2.41 -11.93
C MET A 67 2.09 3.68 -11.14
N THR A 68 2.91 3.94 -10.12
CA THR A 68 2.91 5.24 -9.43
C THR A 68 3.35 6.34 -10.38
N ALA A 69 3.02 7.60 -10.07
CA ALA A 69 3.49 8.74 -10.86
C ALA A 69 5.02 8.72 -10.98
N TYR A 70 5.51 9.17 -12.14
CA TYR A 70 6.93 9.27 -12.46
C TYR A 70 7.73 7.96 -12.43
N THR A 71 7.06 6.81 -12.40
CA THR A 71 7.74 5.51 -12.55
C THR A 71 8.53 5.46 -13.85
N SER A 72 9.78 5.03 -13.75
CA SER A 72 10.67 4.82 -14.89
C SER A 72 10.89 3.33 -15.15
N GLY A 73 11.04 2.98 -16.42
CA GLY A 73 11.50 1.66 -16.85
C GLY A 73 12.91 1.76 -17.43
N TYR A 74 13.77 0.78 -17.14
CA TYR A 74 15.19 0.78 -17.44
C TYR A 74 15.61 -0.43 -18.27
N VAL A 75 16.75 -0.34 -18.96
CA VAL A 75 17.30 -1.45 -19.73
C VAL A 75 17.94 -2.53 -18.87
N ASP A 76 18.39 -2.17 -17.66
CA ASP A 76 18.98 -3.06 -16.67
C ASP A 76 18.34 -2.90 -15.29
N ARG A 77 18.66 -3.82 -14.36
CA ARG A 77 18.29 -3.74 -12.94
C ARG A 77 19.11 -2.68 -12.20
N ASP A 78 19.21 -1.51 -12.79
CA ASP A 78 19.96 -0.37 -12.29
C ASP A 78 19.23 0.93 -12.68
N ILE A 79 18.96 1.79 -11.70
CA ILE A 79 18.30 3.09 -11.92
C ILE A 79 19.18 4.08 -12.69
N GLU A 80 20.50 3.87 -12.68
CA GLU A 80 21.46 4.67 -13.45
C GLU A 80 21.59 4.20 -14.90
N SER A 81 21.01 3.05 -15.24
CA SER A 81 21.03 2.55 -16.61
C SER A 81 20.11 3.36 -17.54
N THR A 82 20.17 3.08 -18.83
CA THR A 82 19.37 3.81 -19.82
C THR A 82 17.88 3.63 -19.55
N ARG A 83 17.19 4.76 -19.36
CA ARG A 83 15.74 4.79 -19.20
C ARG A 83 15.03 4.53 -20.52
N VAL A 84 14.15 3.54 -20.56
CA VAL A 84 13.33 3.15 -21.71
C VAL A 84 12.06 4.00 -21.82
N PHE A 85 11.38 4.20 -20.65
CA PHE A 85 10.18 5.03 -20.55
C PHE A 85 10.09 5.69 -19.18
N ARG A 86 9.24 6.72 -19.09
CA ARG A 86 8.80 7.32 -17.83
C ARG A 86 7.31 7.62 -17.94
N VAL A 87 6.54 7.23 -16.94
CA VAL A 87 5.12 7.58 -16.85
C VAL A 87 4.95 8.87 -16.06
N GLY A 88 4.02 9.72 -16.49
CA GLY A 88 3.70 10.97 -15.80
C GLY A 88 2.49 10.87 -14.88
N ASP A 89 1.76 9.74 -14.92
CA ASP A 89 0.45 9.57 -14.29
C ASP A 89 0.37 8.23 -13.56
N THR A 90 -0.33 8.21 -12.43
CA THR A 90 -0.61 7.00 -11.63
C THR A 90 -1.70 6.11 -12.24
N SER A 91 -2.39 6.58 -13.28
CA SER A 91 -3.36 5.76 -14.02
C SER A 91 -2.72 4.82 -15.04
N ALA A 92 -1.45 5.03 -15.38
CA ALA A 92 -0.73 4.20 -16.33
C ALA A 92 -0.72 2.73 -15.88
N ARG A 93 -1.14 1.85 -16.79
CA ARG A 93 -1.20 0.40 -16.58
C ARG A 93 -0.27 -0.30 -17.57
N GLY A 94 0.50 -1.25 -17.10
CA GLY A 94 1.36 -2.10 -17.90
C GLY A 94 1.16 -3.58 -17.60
N GLU A 95 1.79 -4.42 -18.38
CA GLU A 95 1.77 -5.87 -18.26
C GLU A 95 3.06 -6.33 -17.61
N VAL A 96 2.95 -7.14 -16.57
CA VAL A 96 4.08 -7.71 -15.82
C VAL A 96 4.33 -9.11 -16.34
N LEU A 97 5.54 -9.34 -16.84
CA LEU A 97 5.95 -10.63 -17.41
C LEU A 97 6.78 -11.45 -16.44
N TYR A 98 7.49 -10.78 -15.53
CA TYR A 98 8.35 -11.43 -14.54
C TYR A 98 8.43 -10.59 -13.28
N VAL A 99 8.60 -11.23 -12.14
CA VAL A 99 8.72 -10.59 -10.83
C VAL A 99 9.89 -11.21 -10.08
N ASP A 100 10.78 -10.39 -9.58
CA ASP A 100 11.77 -10.76 -8.55
C ASP A 100 11.54 -9.91 -7.28
N PRO A 101 12.31 -10.09 -6.20
CA PRO A 101 12.11 -9.33 -4.97
C PRO A 101 12.19 -7.81 -5.13
N THR A 102 13.01 -7.30 -6.03
CA THR A 102 13.30 -5.87 -6.19
C THR A 102 12.74 -5.28 -7.48
N TRP A 103 12.68 -6.06 -8.55
CA TRP A 103 12.31 -5.61 -9.88
C TRP A 103 11.17 -6.41 -10.50
N VAL A 104 10.53 -5.83 -11.48
CA VAL A 104 9.63 -6.52 -12.41
C VAL A 104 10.10 -6.26 -13.84
N ILE A 105 9.92 -7.24 -14.73
CA ILE A 105 9.99 -6.98 -16.16
C ILE A 105 8.57 -6.64 -16.61
N MET A 106 8.40 -5.45 -17.15
CA MET A 106 7.12 -4.89 -17.53
C MET A 106 7.11 -4.49 -19.00
N ARG A 107 5.99 -4.75 -19.65
CA ARG A 107 5.67 -4.24 -20.99
C ARG A 107 4.72 -3.05 -20.86
N TYR A 108 5.14 -1.89 -21.32
CA TYR A 108 4.35 -0.68 -21.35
C TYR A 108 4.48 0.02 -22.70
N GLN A 109 3.35 0.27 -23.36
CA GLN A 109 3.31 0.86 -24.71
C GLN A 109 4.23 0.16 -25.73
N GLY A 110 4.29 -1.17 -25.67
CA GLY A 110 5.12 -2.00 -26.53
C GLY A 110 6.59 -2.09 -26.15
N ASN A 111 7.05 -1.35 -25.15
CA ASN A 111 8.43 -1.38 -24.68
C ASN A 111 8.57 -2.32 -23.47
N LEU A 112 9.64 -3.12 -23.45
CA LEU A 112 10.04 -3.95 -22.33
C LEU A 112 11.09 -3.22 -21.51
N ALA A 113 10.94 -3.23 -20.18
CA ALA A 113 11.89 -2.61 -19.27
C ALA A 113 11.84 -3.23 -17.88
N TYR A 114 12.91 -3.05 -17.12
CA TYR A 114 12.90 -3.27 -15.68
C TYR A 114 12.25 -2.08 -14.98
N VAL A 115 11.32 -2.37 -14.08
CA VAL A 115 10.65 -1.38 -13.23
C VAL A 115 10.84 -1.80 -11.78
N LYS A 116 11.15 -0.85 -10.89
CA LYS A 116 11.22 -1.14 -9.45
C LYS A 116 9.87 -1.67 -8.97
N ARG A 117 9.89 -2.79 -8.25
CA ARG A 117 8.69 -3.50 -7.82
C ARG A 117 7.78 -2.65 -6.92
N HIS A 118 8.35 -1.82 -6.03
CA HIS A 118 7.59 -0.92 -5.17
C HIS A 118 6.87 0.20 -5.94
N ARG A 119 7.22 0.41 -7.21
CA ARG A 119 6.57 1.40 -8.09
C ARG A 119 5.29 0.88 -8.76
N ILE A 120 4.95 -0.37 -8.57
CA ILE A 120 3.72 -0.94 -9.11
C ILE A 120 2.70 -1.21 -7.99
N PHE A 121 1.43 -1.08 -8.33
CA PHE A 121 0.30 -1.34 -7.43
C PHE A 121 -0.91 -1.84 -8.22
N SER A 122 -2.01 -2.19 -7.53
CA SER A 122 -3.22 -2.78 -8.14
C SER A 122 -2.86 -3.92 -9.11
N VAL A 123 -1.98 -4.80 -8.65
CA VAL A 123 -1.54 -5.97 -9.42
C VAL A 123 -2.70 -6.95 -9.52
N THR A 124 -3.05 -7.32 -10.75
CA THR A 124 -4.16 -8.24 -11.04
C THR A 124 -3.63 -9.38 -11.89
N PRO A 125 -3.77 -10.64 -11.48
CA PRO A 125 -3.41 -11.79 -12.29
C PRO A 125 -4.17 -11.79 -13.62
N VAL A 126 -3.47 -12.17 -14.70
CA VAL A 126 -4.12 -12.44 -15.99
C VAL A 126 -4.92 -13.73 -15.89
N ASP A 127 -4.36 -14.74 -15.21
CA ASP A 127 -5.09 -15.95 -14.82
C ASP A 127 -5.55 -15.83 -13.35
N SER A 128 -6.85 -15.96 -13.12
CA SER A 128 -7.47 -15.83 -11.78
C SER A 128 -7.00 -16.87 -10.77
N SER A 129 -6.44 -17.99 -11.21
CA SER A 129 -5.85 -19.02 -10.34
C SER A 129 -4.47 -18.63 -9.79
N THR A 130 -3.84 -17.62 -10.36
CA THR A 130 -2.50 -17.17 -9.96
C THR A 130 -2.57 -16.28 -8.74
N THR A 131 -1.87 -16.64 -7.67
CA THR A 131 -1.73 -15.77 -6.50
C THR A 131 -0.92 -14.51 -6.86
N PRO A 132 -1.34 -13.31 -6.45
CA PRO A 132 -0.56 -12.09 -6.66
C PRO A 132 0.85 -12.22 -6.09
N PRO A 133 1.87 -11.64 -6.75
CA PRO A 133 3.23 -11.72 -6.28
C PRO A 133 3.38 -11.03 -4.92
N TYR A 134 4.36 -11.47 -4.15
CA TYR A 134 4.76 -10.86 -2.90
C TYR A 134 4.97 -9.34 -3.06
N GLY A 135 4.55 -8.58 -2.06
CA GLY A 135 4.69 -7.12 -2.07
C GLY A 135 3.64 -6.39 -2.90
N THR A 136 2.59 -7.07 -3.38
CA THR A 136 1.44 -6.39 -3.98
C THR A 136 0.59 -5.76 -2.90
N GLN A 137 -0.23 -4.76 -3.27
CA GLN A 137 -1.20 -4.20 -2.33
C GLN A 137 -2.39 -5.10 -2.07
N LYS A 138 -2.63 -6.09 -2.92
CA LYS A 138 -3.69 -7.09 -2.71
C LYS A 138 -3.15 -8.22 -1.83
N HIS A 139 -3.66 -8.31 -0.63
CA HIS A 139 -3.32 -9.38 0.30
C HIS A 139 -3.97 -10.69 -0.14
N ALA A 140 -3.22 -11.79 -0.01
CA ALA A 140 -3.66 -13.08 -0.54
C ALA A 140 -4.55 -13.87 0.44
N TYR A 141 -4.45 -13.60 1.75
CA TYR A 141 -5.20 -14.32 2.78
C TYR A 141 -5.62 -13.40 3.92
N VAL A 142 -6.63 -13.87 4.66
CA VAL A 142 -7.02 -13.35 5.98
C VAL A 142 -6.95 -14.51 6.97
N ALA A 143 -6.47 -14.27 8.17
CA ALA A 143 -6.44 -15.24 9.25
C ALA A 143 -6.73 -14.58 10.59
N LYS A 144 -6.93 -15.38 11.63
CA LYS A 144 -6.98 -14.93 13.02
C LYS A 144 -5.79 -15.48 13.80
N THR A 145 -5.33 -14.75 14.78
CA THR A 145 -4.34 -15.23 15.73
C THR A 145 -4.99 -16.25 16.69
N ALA A 146 -4.42 -17.46 16.78
CA ALA A 146 -4.91 -18.52 17.68
C ALA A 146 -4.55 -18.24 19.14
N ALA A 147 -3.42 -17.57 19.38
CA ALA A 147 -2.88 -17.22 20.68
C ALA A 147 -2.24 -15.83 20.61
N THR A 148 -1.59 -15.38 21.68
CA THR A 148 -0.69 -14.22 21.64
C THR A 148 0.39 -14.47 20.61
N CYS A 149 0.49 -13.57 19.63
CA CYS A 149 1.27 -13.76 18.42
C CYS A 149 2.24 -12.60 18.23
N TYR A 150 3.45 -12.91 17.83
CA TYR A 150 4.51 -11.94 17.59
C TYR A 150 4.69 -11.72 16.09
N VAL A 151 4.54 -10.47 15.64
CA VAL A 151 4.92 -10.06 14.30
C VAL A 151 6.42 -9.81 14.32
N ARG A 152 7.21 -10.77 13.86
CA ARG A 152 8.68 -10.77 13.88
C ARG A 152 9.25 -9.88 12.78
N LYS A 153 10.49 -9.42 12.98
CA LYS A 153 11.23 -8.64 11.98
C LYS A 153 11.85 -9.54 10.89
N SER A 154 12.08 -10.81 11.19
CA SER A 154 12.53 -11.83 10.25
C SER A 154 11.79 -13.16 10.46
N MET A 155 12.02 -14.15 9.60
CA MET A 155 11.47 -15.51 9.72
C MET A 155 12.24 -16.31 10.79
N SER A 156 12.25 -15.80 12.01
CA SER A 156 12.91 -16.43 13.15
C SER A 156 12.15 -16.14 14.43
N ASP A 157 11.86 -17.16 15.22
CA ASP A 157 11.25 -17.01 16.53
C ASP A 157 12.16 -16.35 17.57
N GLN A 158 13.45 -16.26 17.27
CA GLN A 158 14.46 -15.65 18.14
C GLN A 158 14.67 -14.16 17.84
N ASP A 159 14.12 -13.66 16.73
CA ASP A 159 14.28 -12.27 16.34
C ASP A 159 13.32 -11.35 17.09
N GLU A 160 13.62 -10.05 17.07
CA GLU A 160 12.76 -9.03 17.63
C GLU A 160 11.40 -8.98 16.93
N SER A 161 10.40 -8.47 17.63
CA SER A 161 9.07 -8.23 17.06
C SER A 161 8.80 -6.76 16.85
N TRP A 162 8.07 -6.45 15.76
CA TRP A 162 7.48 -5.13 15.56
C TRP A 162 6.34 -4.86 16.53
N VAL A 163 5.50 -5.86 16.73
CA VAL A 163 4.28 -5.76 17.53
C VAL A 163 3.87 -7.13 18.02
N VAL A 164 3.11 -7.14 19.12
CA VAL A 164 2.45 -8.32 19.68
C VAL A 164 0.96 -8.18 19.46
N LEU A 165 0.33 -9.22 18.93
CA LEU A 165 -1.09 -9.30 18.65
C LEU A 165 -1.79 -10.18 19.71
N ASN A 166 -2.97 -9.76 20.12
CA ASN A 166 -3.80 -10.54 21.04
C ASN A 166 -4.46 -11.74 20.30
N PRO A 167 -4.85 -12.80 21.04
CA PRO A 167 -5.64 -13.89 20.47
C PRO A 167 -6.92 -13.36 19.79
N GLY A 168 -7.30 -13.97 18.67
CA GLY A 168 -8.48 -13.61 17.90
C GLY A 168 -8.35 -12.33 17.05
N THR A 169 -7.15 -11.74 16.97
CA THR A 169 -6.90 -10.60 16.08
C THR A 169 -6.97 -11.05 14.64
N THR A 170 -7.83 -10.41 13.84
CA THR A 170 -7.88 -10.63 12.40
C THR A 170 -6.75 -9.87 11.71
N ILE A 171 -6.02 -10.57 10.85
CA ILE A 171 -4.89 -10.01 10.13
C ILE A 171 -4.93 -10.42 8.66
N SER A 172 -4.59 -9.51 7.78
CA SER A 172 -4.42 -9.79 6.35
C SER A 172 -2.96 -10.16 6.05
N ILE A 173 -2.80 -11.16 5.22
CA ILE A 173 -1.52 -11.80 4.89
C ILE A 173 -1.23 -11.57 3.42
N TRP A 174 -0.05 -11.11 3.09
CA TRP A 174 0.35 -10.89 1.71
C TRP A 174 0.66 -12.19 0.99
N CYS A 175 1.45 -13.04 1.63
CA CYS A 175 1.77 -14.38 1.14
C CYS A 175 2.20 -15.28 2.30
N MET A 176 2.32 -16.56 2.01
CA MET A 176 2.87 -17.55 2.95
C MET A 176 4.13 -18.14 2.36
N TYR A 177 5.12 -18.37 3.21
CA TYR A 177 6.39 -18.93 2.81
C TYR A 177 7.06 -19.68 3.97
N ASP A 178 7.55 -20.88 3.70
CA ASP A 178 8.36 -21.72 4.62
C ASP A 178 7.85 -21.75 6.07
N GLY A 179 6.53 -21.95 6.24
CA GLY A 179 5.90 -21.96 7.55
C GLY A 179 5.60 -20.57 8.14
N TRP A 180 5.83 -19.50 7.40
CA TRP A 180 5.58 -18.14 7.83
C TRP A 180 4.52 -17.42 7.00
N ALA A 181 3.69 -16.64 7.66
CA ALA A 181 2.84 -15.64 7.03
C ALA A 181 3.59 -14.31 6.97
N VAL A 182 3.58 -13.70 5.79
CA VAL A 182 4.16 -12.38 5.59
C VAL A 182 3.07 -11.33 5.63
N VAL A 183 3.23 -10.35 6.52
CA VAL A 183 2.25 -9.29 6.77
C VAL A 183 2.89 -7.92 6.56
N ASN A 184 2.07 -6.94 6.26
CA ASN A 184 2.51 -5.56 6.20
C ASN A 184 2.34 -4.93 7.58
N TYR A 185 3.44 -4.45 8.18
CA TYR A 185 3.41 -3.67 9.40
C TYR A 185 3.93 -2.24 9.10
N MET A 186 3.00 -1.27 9.05
CA MET A 186 3.31 0.10 8.61
C MET A 186 3.98 0.13 7.23
N ARG A 187 5.25 0.50 7.15
CA ARG A 187 6.05 0.51 5.91
C ARG A 187 7.05 -0.64 5.84
N SER A 188 6.96 -1.59 6.77
CA SER A 188 7.86 -2.73 6.89
C SER A 188 7.10 -4.04 6.74
N TYR A 189 7.82 -5.09 6.47
CA TYR A 189 7.28 -6.44 6.51
C TYR A 189 7.41 -7.02 7.91
N GLY A 190 6.47 -7.87 8.24
CA GLY A 190 6.51 -8.67 9.45
C GLY A 190 6.22 -10.13 9.14
N TYR A 191 6.63 -11.01 10.02
CA TYR A 191 6.54 -12.45 9.86
C TYR A 191 5.83 -13.04 11.05
N ILE A 192 4.87 -13.92 10.79
CA ILE A 192 4.10 -14.65 11.80
C ILE A 192 4.23 -16.13 11.48
N ASN A 193 4.62 -16.95 12.45
CA ASN A 193 4.60 -18.40 12.29
C ASN A 193 3.17 -18.87 12.01
N LEU A 194 2.97 -19.67 10.97
CA LEU A 194 1.65 -20.14 10.54
C LEU A 194 0.95 -20.96 11.64
N ASP A 195 1.69 -21.62 12.52
CA ASP A 195 1.14 -22.38 13.66
C ASP A 195 0.41 -21.47 14.66
N GLN A 196 0.68 -20.17 14.65
CA GLN A 196 0.02 -19.18 15.50
C GLN A 196 -1.27 -18.61 14.87
N LEU A 197 -1.65 -19.06 13.68
CA LEU A 197 -2.80 -18.56 12.94
C LEU A 197 -3.87 -19.64 12.80
N THR A 198 -5.12 -19.20 12.74
CA THR A 198 -6.31 -20.02 12.50
C THR A 198 -7.24 -19.30 11.51
N ASP A 199 -8.30 -19.97 11.07
CA ASP A 199 -9.31 -19.43 10.15
C ASP A 199 -8.71 -18.84 8.86
N LEU A 200 -7.66 -19.48 8.34
CA LEU A 200 -6.99 -19.04 7.13
C LEU A 200 -7.96 -19.08 5.93
N THR A 201 -8.28 -17.92 5.40
CA THR A 201 -9.24 -17.74 4.31
C THR A 201 -8.55 -17.04 3.14
N PRO A 202 -8.59 -17.57 1.92
CA PRO A 202 -8.04 -16.91 0.75
C PRO A 202 -8.84 -15.65 0.40
N VAL A 203 -8.12 -14.59 0.00
CA VAL A 203 -8.70 -13.41 -0.64
C VAL A 203 -8.73 -13.64 -2.14
N SER A 204 -9.85 -13.31 -2.80
CA SER A 204 -9.96 -13.52 -4.24
C SER A 204 -8.83 -12.78 -4.99
N PRO A 205 -8.11 -13.42 -5.92
CA PRO A 205 -7.07 -12.77 -6.73
C PRO A 205 -7.65 -11.74 -7.71
N THR A 206 -8.97 -11.79 -7.96
CA THR A 206 -9.71 -10.87 -8.83
C THR A 206 -10.78 -10.12 -8.03
N ASP A 207 -11.52 -9.23 -8.68
CA ASP A 207 -12.67 -8.53 -8.08
C ASP A 207 -13.93 -9.40 -7.99
N ASN A 208 -13.88 -10.63 -8.52
CA ASN A 208 -14.92 -11.62 -8.37
C ASN A 208 -14.61 -12.55 -7.20
N PRO A 209 -15.54 -12.80 -6.28
CA PRO A 209 -15.30 -13.73 -5.19
C PRO A 209 -15.13 -15.16 -5.71
N LEU A 210 -14.21 -15.91 -5.12
CA LEU A 210 -14.01 -17.34 -5.43
C LEU A 210 -15.21 -18.16 -4.95
N ARG A 211 -15.80 -17.74 -3.85
CA ARG A 211 -17.02 -18.29 -3.24
C ARG A 211 -17.81 -17.14 -2.63
N GLU A 212 -19.06 -17.36 -2.27
CA GLU A 212 -19.94 -16.35 -1.70
C GLU A 212 -19.37 -15.69 -0.43
N ASP A 213 -18.62 -16.45 0.38
CA ASP A 213 -18.00 -16.01 1.63
C ASP A 213 -16.52 -15.57 1.46
N THR A 214 -15.99 -15.56 0.25
CA THR A 214 -14.60 -15.21 -0.02
C THR A 214 -14.41 -13.69 -0.07
N PRO A 215 -13.50 -13.10 0.75
CA PRO A 215 -13.16 -11.69 0.63
C PRO A 215 -12.59 -11.36 -0.75
N ILE A 216 -12.96 -10.24 -1.34
CA ILE A 216 -12.35 -9.72 -2.58
C ILE A 216 -11.21 -8.75 -2.31
N ALA A 217 -11.07 -8.27 -1.08
CA ALA A 217 -9.97 -7.47 -0.62
C ALA A 217 -9.82 -7.57 0.90
N ALA A 218 -8.60 -7.40 1.39
CA ALA A 218 -8.30 -7.33 2.81
C ALA A 218 -7.11 -6.41 3.04
N TYR A 219 -7.12 -5.70 4.16
CA TYR A 219 -6.03 -4.84 4.61
C TYR A 219 -6.03 -4.76 6.13
N THR A 220 -4.85 -4.69 6.73
CA THR A 220 -4.67 -4.45 8.16
C THR A 220 -3.90 -3.17 8.37
N SER A 221 -4.45 -2.27 9.15
CA SER A 221 -3.73 -1.10 9.64
C SER A 221 -3.48 -1.22 11.14
N TYR A 222 -2.42 -0.54 11.61
CA TYR A 222 -1.97 -0.64 12.99
C TYR A 222 -2.03 0.72 13.67
N TYR A 223 -2.38 0.74 14.93
CA TYR A 223 -2.37 1.93 15.76
C TYR A 223 -1.88 1.60 17.17
N THR A 224 -1.40 2.62 17.89
CA THR A 224 -0.87 2.43 19.25
C THR A 224 -1.96 2.10 20.27
N MET A 225 -1.68 1.12 21.12
CA MET A 225 -2.52 0.67 22.22
C MET A 225 -1.97 1.13 23.59
N VAL A 226 -1.01 2.07 23.61
CA VAL A 226 -0.49 2.61 24.89
C VAL A 226 -1.65 3.11 25.75
N ASP A 227 -1.66 2.69 27.03
CA ASP A 227 -2.74 2.97 27.99
C ASP A 227 -2.77 4.45 28.37
N THR A 228 -3.50 5.23 27.60
CA THR A 228 -3.81 6.64 27.87
C THR A 228 -5.24 6.92 27.48
N GLU A 229 -5.90 7.87 28.17
CA GLU A 229 -7.26 8.29 27.84
C GLU A 229 -7.40 8.69 26.35
N LYS A 230 -6.41 9.39 25.83
CA LYS A 230 -6.40 9.83 24.42
C LYS A 230 -6.40 8.65 23.44
N ASN A 231 -5.69 7.57 23.75
CA ASN A 231 -5.69 6.36 22.95
C ASN A 231 -6.96 5.54 23.13
N HIS A 232 -7.52 5.45 24.33
CA HIS A 232 -8.81 4.81 24.56
C HIS A 232 -9.90 5.48 23.71
N ASN A 233 -9.95 6.82 23.71
CA ASN A 233 -10.89 7.57 22.90
C ASN A 233 -10.67 7.34 21.39
N ARG A 234 -9.40 7.24 20.96
CA ARG A 234 -9.07 6.91 19.56
C ARG A 234 -9.56 5.53 19.16
N ILE A 235 -9.29 4.51 20.00
CA ILE A 235 -9.74 3.13 19.79
C ILE A 235 -11.27 3.07 19.70
N HIS A 236 -11.96 3.74 20.62
CA HIS A 236 -13.42 3.86 20.59
C HIS A 236 -13.92 4.47 19.29
N ASN A 237 -13.30 5.56 18.84
CA ASN A 237 -13.69 6.23 17.60
C ASN A 237 -13.47 5.36 16.35
N ILE A 238 -12.36 4.60 16.30
CA ILE A 238 -12.08 3.66 15.22
C ILE A 238 -13.15 2.57 15.19
N ALA A 239 -13.46 1.97 16.33
CA ALA A 239 -14.52 0.97 16.45
C ALA A 239 -15.88 1.53 16.02
N ARG A 240 -16.21 2.74 16.48
CA ARG A 240 -17.46 3.43 16.11
C ARG A 240 -17.54 3.72 14.61
N GLY A 241 -16.44 4.19 14.00
CA GLY A 241 -16.36 4.38 12.56
C GLY A 241 -16.58 3.07 11.80
N GLY A 242 -15.92 2.00 12.24
CA GLY A 242 -16.07 0.66 11.68
C GLY A 242 -17.53 0.14 11.74
N GLU A 243 -18.20 0.30 12.88
CA GLU A 243 -19.63 -0.06 13.02
C GLU A 243 -20.51 0.68 12.00
N LEU A 244 -20.28 1.99 11.82
CA LEU A 244 -21.11 2.82 10.96
C LEU A 244 -20.92 2.51 9.46
N ILE A 245 -19.72 2.12 9.04
CA ILE A 245 -19.44 1.80 7.63
C ILE A 245 -19.67 0.33 7.30
N SER A 246 -19.80 -0.53 8.32
CA SER A 246 -20.08 -1.94 8.11
C SER A 246 -21.50 -2.13 7.61
N GLY A 247 -21.68 -2.95 6.58
CA GLY A 247 -22.99 -3.19 6.01
C GLY A 247 -22.90 -3.95 4.69
N VAL A 248 -24.09 -4.13 4.09
CA VAL A 248 -24.23 -4.72 2.75
C VAL A 248 -24.48 -3.58 1.77
N TYR A 249 -23.67 -3.50 0.74
CA TYR A 249 -23.77 -2.53 -0.35
C TYR A 249 -24.07 -3.26 -1.65
N GLN A 250 -24.93 -2.69 -2.48
CA GLN A 250 -25.31 -3.26 -3.77
C GLN A 250 -24.50 -2.61 -4.90
N PRO A 251 -24.32 -3.31 -6.04
CA PRO A 251 -23.74 -2.69 -7.22
C PRO A 251 -24.49 -1.41 -7.61
N GLY A 252 -23.75 -0.30 -7.72
CA GLY A 252 -24.31 1.03 -7.99
C GLY A 252 -24.56 1.90 -6.76
N ASP A 253 -24.44 1.36 -5.55
CA ASP A 253 -24.49 2.17 -4.33
C ASP A 253 -23.31 3.13 -4.26
N VAL A 254 -23.57 4.32 -3.77
CA VAL A 254 -22.53 5.34 -3.53
C VAL A 254 -22.11 5.26 -2.07
N PHE A 255 -20.86 4.87 -1.85
CA PHE A 255 -20.24 4.90 -0.52
C PHE A 255 -19.59 6.27 -0.27
N ASP A 256 -20.24 7.06 0.60
CA ASP A 256 -19.70 8.32 1.10
C ASP A 256 -19.37 8.17 2.60
N GLY A 257 -18.09 7.88 2.90
CA GLY A 257 -17.62 7.64 4.27
C GLY A 257 -17.90 8.82 5.20
N ASN A 258 -17.73 10.06 4.74
CA ASN A 258 -17.99 11.24 5.56
C ASN A 258 -19.48 11.41 5.88
N LYS A 259 -20.37 11.12 4.93
CA LYS A 259 -21.82 11.17 5.14
C LYS A 259 -22.28 10.07 6.09
N ILE A 260 -21.71 8.87 5.98
CA ILE A 260 -22.09 7.70 6.80
C ILE A 260 -21.55 7.87 8.23
N MET A 261 -20.27 8.19 8.39
CA MET A 261 -19.60 8.34 9.69
C MET A 261 -19.93 9.67 10.36
N GLY A 262 -20.09 10.75 9.61
CA GLY A 262 -20.38 12.07 10.15
C GLY A 262 -21.84 12.26 10.63
N PRO A 263 -22.14 13.34 11.32
CA PRO A 263 -21.20 14.34 11.82
C PRO A 263 -20.32 13.77 12.96
N TYR A 264 -19.06 14.17 12.97
CA TYR A 264 -18.11 13.76 14.02
C TYR A 264 -18.32 14.58 15.29
N ASN A 265 -19.25 14.14 16.14
CA ASN A 265 -19.62 14.82 17.38
C ASN A 265 -20.04 13.82 18.47
N LYS A 266 -20.23 14.32 19.69
CA LYS A 266 -20.67 13.53 20.85
C LYS A 266 -22.04 12.84 20.62
N GLY A 267 -22.97 13.51 19.94
CA GLY A 267 -24.31 12.98 19.66
C GLY A 267 -24.28 11.74 18.74
N LYS A 268 -23.27 11.63 17.88
CA LYS A 268 -23.06 10.45 17.02
C LYS A 268 -22.23 9.34 17.73
N GLY A 269 -21.83 9.57 18.98
CA GLY A 269 -21.10 8.60 19.83
C GLY A 269 -19.58 8.71 19.73
N TYR A 270 -19.04 9.79 19.17
CA TYR A 270 -17.58 10.00 19.13
C TYR A 270 -17.04 10.67 20.39
N LEU A 271 -15.79 10.36 20.70
CA LEU A 271 -15.00 10.93 21.80
C LEU A 271 -13.91 11.86 21.26
N LEU A 272 -13.41 12.75 22.12
CA LEU A 272 -12.30 13.64 21.78
C LEU A 272 -10.99 12.85 21.71
N ALA A 273 -10.31 12.89 20.57
CA ALA A 273 -9.02 12.24 20.36
C ALA A 273 -8.16 13.04 19.39
N GLY A 274 -6.90 12.64 19.22
CA GLY A 274 -5.98 13.30 18.29
C GLY A 274 -6.45 13.19 16.85
N ALA A 275 -6.50 14.32 16.16
CA ALA A 275 -6.84 14.45 14.76
C ALA A 275 -5.79 15.30 14.04
N LEU A 276 -5.68 15.15 12.73
CA LEU A 276 -4.89 16.03 11.87
C LEU A 276 -5.82 17.09 11.27
N SER A 277 -5.42 18.35 11.37
CA SER A 277 -6.10 19.48 10.72
C SER A 277 -5.03 20.44 10.22
N ASP A 278 -5.10 20.77 8.94
CA ASP A 278 -4.19 21.73 8.29
C ASP A 278 -2.69 21.42 8.56
N GLY A 279 -2.31 20.15 8.48
CA GLY A 279 -0.93 19.70 8.71
C GLY A 279 -0.49 19.70 10.18
N THR A 280 -1.38 20.03 11.12
CA THR A 280 -1.08 20.03 12.55
C THR A 280 -1.91 19.02 13.32
N THR A 281 -1.37 18.54 14.46
CA THR A 281 -2.11 17.67 15.36
C THR A 281 -3.00 18.51 16.27
N THR A 282 -4.29 18.24 16.28
CA THR A 282 -5.30 18.86 17.13
C THR A 282 -6.10 17.80 17.89
N THR A 283 -7.08 18.21 18.68
CA THR A 283 -8.03 17.30 19.34
C THR A 283 -9.43 17.58 18.81
N SER A 284 -10.10 16.56 18.31
CA SER A 284 -11.43 16.64 17.76
C SER A 284 -12.26 15.40 18.07
N TYR A 285 -13.59 15.52 18.02
CA TYR A 285 -14.46 14.35 18.00
C TYR A 285 -14.20 13.51 16.76
N GLY A 286 -14.17 12.20 16.94
CA GLY A 286 -13.88 11.28 15.84
C GLY A 286 -12.40 11.19 15.46
N GLY A 287 -11.48 11.79 16.25
CA GLY A 287 -10.04 11.61 16.03
C GLY A 287 -9.67 10.13 15.99
N GLY A 288 -8.97 9.72 14.92
CA GLY A 288 -8.60 8.34 14.63
C GLY A 288 -9.44 7.64 13.55
N THR A 289 -10.59 8.15 13.15
CA THR A 289 -11.46 7.51 12.15
C THR A 289 -10.86 7.44 10.74
N CYS A 290 -9.81 8.21 10.46
CA CYS A 290 -9.05 8.10 9.20
C CYS A 290 -8.15 6.83 9.13
N GLN A 291 -7.98 6.13 10.26
CA GLN A 291 -7.21 4.88 10.34
C GLN A 291 -7.86 3.76 9.55
#